data_31cb03a4e9962cefb3f72a7d357c8288
#
_entry.id   31cb03a4e9962cefb3f72a7d357c8288
#
_cell.length_a   1.000
_cell.length_b   1.000
_cell.length_c   1.000
_cell.angle_alpha   90.00
_cell.angle_beta   90.00
_cell.angle_gamma   90.00
#
_symmetry.space_group_name_H-M   'P 1'
#
loop_
_entity.id
_entity.type
_entity.pdbx_description
1 polymer ?
#
loop_
_entity_poly.entity_id
_entity_poly.type
_entity_poly.pdbx_seq_one_letter_code
_entity_poly.pdbx_strand_id
1 'polypeptide(L)'
;MKLATYKDGSRDGQLVVVSRDLTSAHFATGIATRMQQALDDWNFIAPLLQDLAVALNHGKTRHAFPFVPDQCMAPLPRAFQWADGSAYLNHVELVRKARGAEMPESFFGDPLMYQGGSDDFLGPCDPATFADPAWGIDFEGEVAVITGDVAMGVSPEQALEGVRLVMLANDWSLRNLIPAELGKGFGFLQSKPATAFSPVAVTPDELGETWDGGRVHLPLQCTWNGRKVGACDAGPEMTFHFGQLIAHLAKTRNVRAGSVVGSGTVSNKDWAKGWSCIAEQRAIETIEHGEPKTGFMQYGDVIRIEMKRDNQSVFGAIEQQVLECE
;
A
#
# COMPACT_ATOMS: atom_id res chain seq x y z
N MET A 1 7.04 -8.27 -14.17
CA MET A 1 6.48 -7.16 -14.98
C MET A 1 5.90 -6.05 -14.13
N LYS A 2 5.73 -4.84 -14.70
CA LYS A 2 5.09 -3.69 -14.04
C LYS A 2 3.79 -3.34 -14.75
N LEU A 3 2.72 -3.18 -13.99
CA LEU A 3 1.37 -2.88 -14.49
C LEU A 3 0.83 -1.61 -13.84
N ALA A 4 0.12 -0.80 -14.61
CA ALA A 4 -0.56 0.39 -14.14
C ALA A 4 -1.96 0.51 -14.76
N THR A 5 -2.77 1.41 -14.22
CA THR A 5 -4.09 1.76 -14.75
C THR A 5 -4.12 3.25 -15.08
N TYR A 6 -4.33 3.60 -16.34
CA TYR A 6 -4.41 4.98 -16.81
C TYR A 6 -5.84 5.51 -16.77
N LYS A 7 -5.97 6.79 -16.42
CA LYS A 7 -7.23 7.54 -16.47
C LYS A 7 -7.77 7.56 -17.91
N ASP A 8 -8.99 7.11 -18.12
CA ASP A 8 -9.71 7.14 -19.41
C ASP A 8 -11.12 7.75 -19.28
N GLY A 9 -11.41 8.36 -18.14
CA GLY A 9 -12.71 8.90 -17.78
C GLY A 9 -13.71 7.88 -17.24
N SER A 10 -13.36 6.58 -17.24
CA SER A 10 -14.14 5.54 -16.57
C SER A 10 -13.64 5.31 -15.13
N ARG A 11 -14.40 4.57 -14.33
CA ARG A 11 -14.04 4.25 -12.94
C ARG A 11 -12.92 3.23 -12.81
N ASP A 12 -12.65 2.43 -13.84
CA ASP A 12 -11.67 1.33 -13.81
C ASP A 12 -10.44 1.61 -14.67
N GLY A 13 -10.40 2.76 -15.34
CA GLY A 13 -9.28 3.18 -16.18
C GLY A 13 -8.90 2.15 -17.26
N GLN A 14 -7.73 2.26 -17.84
CA GLN A 14 -7.22 1.35 -18.86
C GLN A 14 -5.89 0.73 -18.45
N LEU A 15 -5.78 -0.59 -18.56
CA LEU A 15 -4.58 -1.34 -18.23
C LEU A 15 -3.42 -1.00 -19.16
N VAL A 16 -2.26 -0.71 -18.59
CA VAL A 16 -1.00 -0.51 -19.30
C VAL A 16 0.10 -1.37 -18.70
N VAL A 17 1.02 -1.81 -19.55
CA VAL A 17 2.30 -2.39 -19.17
C VAL A 17 3.33 -1.27 -19.13
N VAL A 18 4.16 -1.24 -18.09
CA VAL A 18 5.15 -0.19 -17.86
C VAL A 18 6.56 -0.77 -17.93
N SER A 19 7.51 -0.03 -18.52
CA SER A 19 8.92 -0.44 -18.57
C SER A 19 9.55 -0.48 -17.18
N ARG A 20 10.61 -1.28 -17.00
CA ARG A 20 11.31 -1.43 -15.72
C ARG A 20 11.85 -0.13 -15.16
N ASP A 21 12.33 0.74 -16.05
CA ASP A 21 12.88 2.05 -15.73
C ASP A 21 11.81 3.14 -15.50
N LEU A 22 10.52 2.79 -15.64
CA LEU A 22 9.37 3.69 -15.51
C LEU A 22 9.40 4.87 -16.51
N THR A 23 10.03 4.70 -17.67
CA THR A 23 10.10 5.76 -18.69
C THR A 23 9.06 5.63 -19.77
N SER A 24 8.59 4.41 -20.05
CA SER A 24 7.63 4.13 -21.12
C SER A 24 6.52 3.18 -20.70
N ALA A 25 5.40 3.27 -21.40
CA ALA A 25 4.25 2.41 -21.21
C ALA A 25 3.64 1.99 -22.54
N HIS A 26 2.82 0.95 -22.50
CA HIS A 26 2.05 0.46 -23.64
C HIS A 26 0.69 -0.03 -23.15
N PHE A 27 -0.40 0.41 -23.79
CA PHE A 27 -1.73 -0.11 -23.50
C PHE A 27 -1.80 -1.62 -23.76
N ALA A 28 -2.39 -2.37 -22.84
CA ALA A 28 -2.58 -3.81 -22.99
C ALA A 28 -3.76 -4.17 -23.91
N THR A 29 -4.08 -3.29 -24.88
CA THR A 29 -5.17 -3.47 -25.84
C THR A 29 -5.01 -4.79 -26.60
N GLY A 30 -6.07 -5.58 -26.65
CA GLY A 30 -6.06 -6.90 -27.28
C GLY A 30 -5.64 -8.05 -26.34
N ILE A 31 -5.16 -7.73 -25.13
CA ILE A 31 -4.85 -8.71 -24.06
C ILE A 31 -5.88 -8.59 -22.95
N ALA A 32 -5.89 -7.46 -22.24
CA ALA A 32 -6.88 -7.10 -21.23
C ALA A 32 -7.06 -5.60 -21.19
N THR A 33 -8.28 -5.11 -21.03
CA THR A 33 -8.54 -3.65 -21.01
C THR A 33 -8.51 -3.08 -19.60
N ARG A 34 -8.73 -3.90 -18.57
CA ARG A 34 -8.85 -3.51 -17.16
C ARG A 34 -7.98 -4.42 -16.30
N MET A 35 -7.48 -3.90 -15.17
CA MET A 35 -6.69 -4.70 -14.21
C MET A 35 -7.49 -5.88 -13.68
N GLN A 36 -8.77 -5.66 -13.29
CA GLN A 36 -9.60 -6.75 -12.76
C GLN A 36 -9.78 -7.88 -13.78
N GLN A 37 -9.94 -7.56 -15.06
CA GLN A 37 -10.01 -8.59 -16.12
C GLN A 37 -8.76 -9.47 -16.16
N ALA A 38 -7.57 -8.86 -15.98
CA ALA A 38 -6.34 -9.64 -15.94
C ALA A 38 -6.24 -10.51 -14.68
N LEU A 39 -6.73 -10.02 -13.53
CA LEU A 39 -6.73 -10.75 -12.26
C LEU A 39 -7.71 -11.93 -12.27
N ASP A 40 -8.89 -11.77 -12.91
CA ASP A 40 -9.92 -12.82 -12.99
C ASP A 40 -9.45 -14.03 -13.81
N ASP A 41 -8.60 -13.83 -14.81
CA ASP A 41 -8.06 -14.89 -15.65
C ASP A 41 -6.52 -14.84 -15.75
N TRP A 42 -5.88 -14.69 -14.57
CA TRP A 42 -4.46 -14.43 -14.46
C TRP A 42 -3.59 -15.43 -15.18
N ASN A 43 -3.88 -16.73 -15.05
CA ASN A 43 -3.05 -17.78 -15.63
C ASN A 43 -3.02 -17.74 -17.16
N PHE A 44 -4.07 -17.23 -17.78
CA PHE A 44 -4.14 -17.06 -19.24
C PHE A 44 -3.62 -15.69 -19.69
N ILE A 45 -3.92 -14.62 -18.95
CA ILE A 45 -3.62 -13.24 -19.34
C ILE A 45 -2.19 -12.85 -18.99
N ALA A 46 -1.65 -13.26 -17.82
CA ALA A 46 -0.34 -12.83 -17.35
C ALA A 46 0.82 -13.20 -18.29
N PRO A 47 0.86 -14.38 -18.94
CA PRO A 47 1.90 -14.67 -19.93
C PRO A 47 1.92 -13.69 -21.10
N LEU A 48 0.76 -13.27 -21.60
CA LEU A 48 0.64 -12.30 -22.70
C LEU A 48 1.11 -10.90 -22.28
N LEU A 49 0.77 -10.49 -21.06
CA LEU A 49 1.27 -9.23 -20.49
C LEU A 49 2.78 -9.28 -20.27
N GLN A 50 3.31 -10.43 -19.86
CA GLN A 50 4.77 -10.63 -19.70
C GLN A 50 5.51 -10.54 -21.04
N ASP A 51 4.98 -11.11 -22.11
CA ASP A 51 5.55 -11.00 -23.45
C ASP A 51 5.57 -9.53 -23.93
N LEU A 52 4.48 -8.79 -23.67
CA LEU A 52 4.40 -7.36 -23.94
C LEU A 52 5.43 -6.57 -23.11
N ALA A 53 5.60 -6.91 -21.83
CA ALA A 53 6.60 -6.28 -20.96
C ALA A 53 8.03 -6.53 -21.45
N VAL A 54 8.34 -7.75 -21.88
CA VAL A 54 9.63 -8.08 -22.49
C VAL A 54 9.88 -7.28 -23.78
N ALA A 55 8.88 -7.21 -24.67
CA ALA A 55 8.98 -6.45 -25.91
C ALA A 55 9.15 -4.94 -25.64
N LEU A 56 8.42 -4.37 -24.67
CA LEU A 56 8.53 -2.98 -24.26
C LEU A 56 9.93 -2.66 -23.73
N ASN A 57 10.46 -3.47 -22.83
CA ASN A 57 11.79 -3.28 -22.24
C ASN A 57 12.93 -3.40 -23.27
N HIS A 58 12.70 -4.09 -24.38
CA HIS A 58 13.66 -4.17 -25.50
C HIS A 58 13.44 -3.10 -26.59
N GLY A 59 12.50 -2.16 -26.39
CA GLY A 59 12.16 -1.14 -27.40
C GLY A 59 11.54 -1.73 -28.68
N LYS A 60 10.95 -2.92 -28.62
CA LYS A 60 10.39 -3.63 -29.79
C LYS A 60 8.89 -3.44 -29.97
N THR A 61 8.24 -2.63 -29.11
CA THR A 61 6.82 -2.31 -29.26
C THR A 61 6.61 -1.11 -30.18
N ARG A 62 5.59 -1.22 -31.05
CA ARG A 62 5.12 -0.07 -31.83
C ARG A 62 4.28 0.87 -31.01
N HIS A 63 3.90 1.78 -30.78
CA HIS A 63 2.92 2.51 -29.95
C HIS A 63 3.26 2.59 -28.45
N ALA A 64 4.53 2.36 -28.05
CA ALA A 64 4.98 2.76 -26.74
C ALA A 64 4.92 4.30 -26.61
N PHE A 65 4.59 4.78 -25.42
CA PHE A 65 4.47 6.19 -25.09
C PHE A 65 5.16 6.49 -23.75
N PRO A 66 5.52 7.77 -23.48
CA PRO A 66 6.12 8.14 -22.19
C PRO A 66 5.20 7.78 -21.02
N PHE A 67 5.73 7.13 -19.98
CA PHE A 67 4.99 6.86 -18.76
C PHE A 67 4.86 8.13 -17.91
N VAL A 68 3.64 8.49 -17.53
CA VAL A 68 3.32 9.71 -16.77
C VAL A 68 2.52 9.32 -15.54
N PRO A 69 3.11 9.34 -14.31
CA PRO A 69 2.41 8.96 -13.08
C PRO A 69 1.12 9.74 -12.81
N ASP A 70 1.04 11.02 -13.17
CA ASP A 70 -0.17 11.84 -12.99
C ASP A 70 -1.39 11.34 -13.79
N GLN A 71 -1.14 10.55 -14.84
CA GLN A 71 -2.18 9.91 -15.62
C GLN A 71 -2.63 8.57 -15.02
N CYS A 72 -1.99 8.12 -13.94
CA CYS A 72 -2.35 6.88 -13.28
C CYS A 72 -3.49 7.09 -12.28
N MET A 73 -4.38 6.13 -12.24
CA MET A 73 -5.22 5.78 -11.10
C MET A 73 -4.43 4.86 -10.15
N ALA A 74 -5.01 4.43 -9.04
CA ALA A 74 -4.52 3.24 -8.33
C ALA A 74 -4.41 2.07 -9.32
N PRO A 75 -3.43 1.15 -9.19
CA PRO A 75 -3.30 0.00 -10.10
C PRO A 75 -4.59 -0.82 -10.24
N LEU A 76 -5.33 -0.98 -9.15
CA LEU A 76 -6.69 -1.50 -9.10
C LEU A 76 -7.58 -0.40 -8.50
N PRO A 77 -8.29 0.42 -9.31
CA PRO A 77 -9.01 1.61 -8.83
C PRO A 77 -10.16 1.32 -7.87
N ARG A 78 -10.75 0.14 -7.99
CA ARG A 78 -11.75 -0.45 -7.09
C ARG A 78 -11.39 -1.89 -6.83
N ALA A 79 -11.55 -2.35 -5.60
CA ALA A 79 -11.29 -3.75 -5.24
C ALA A 79 -12.54 -4.41 -4.63
N PHE A 80 -12.63 -5.73 -4.69
CA PHE A 80 -13.69 -6.47 -4.00
C PHE A 80 -13.60 -6.31 -2.48
N GLN A 81 -12.36 -6.15 -1.96
CA GLN A 81 -12.12 -5.78 -0.58
C GLN A 81 -10.74 -5.13 -0.44
N TRP A 82 -10.62 -4.27 0.54
CA TRP A 82 -9.39 -3.77 1.10
C TRP A 82 -9.32 -4.25 2.55
N ALA A 83 -8.32 -5.04 2.87
CA ALA A 83 -8.08 -5.52 4.24
C ALA A 83 -6.66 -5.13 4.63
N ASP A 84 -6.54 -4.21 5.57
CA ASP A 84 -5.25 -3.78 6.05
C ASP A 84 -4.88 -4.46 7.36
N GLY A 85 -3.65 -4.94 7.45
CA GLY A 85 -3.08 -5.62 8.60
C GLY A 85 -2.26 -4.68 9.47
N SER A 86 -1.94 -5.11 10.69
CA SER A 86 -0.93 -4.49 11.55
C SER A 86 0.25 -5.45 11.70
N ALA A 87 0.97 -5.68 10.59
CA ALA A 87 2.01 -6.70 10.53
C ALA A 87 3.30 -6.32 11.25
N TYR A 88 3.50 -5.03 11.53
CA TYR A 88 4.66 -4.54 12.28
C TYR A 88 4.27 -4.32 13.74
N LEU A 89 4.50 -5.33 14.58
CA LEU A 89 4.15 -5.24 16.01
C LEU A 89 4.85 -4.09 16.73
N ASN A 90 6.02 -3.66 16.26
CA ASN A 90 6.70 -2.48 16.80
C ASN A 90 5.81 -1.22 16.72
N HIS A 91 5.13 -0.99 15.59
CA HIS A 91 4.17 0.11 15.45
C HIS A 91 3.07 0.05 16.52
N VAL A 92 2.44 -1.13 16.65
CA VAL A 92 1.36 -1.35 17.63
C VAL A 92 1.87 -1.16 19.06
N GLU A 93 3.06 -1.68 19.37
CA GLU A 93 3.69 -1.55 20.69
C GLU A 93 3.96 -0.08 21.06
N LEU A 94 4.55 0.70 20.13
CA LEU A 94 4.84 2.12 20.35
C LEU A 94 3.57 2.93 20.64
N VAL A 95 2.54 2.77 19.80
CA VAL A 95 1.25 3.49 19.98
C VAL A 95 0.56 3.10 21.28
N ARG A 96 0.62 1.83 21.69
CA ARG A 96 0.07 1.37 22.96
C ARG A 96 0.85 1.89 24.15
N LYS A 97 2.18 1.81 24.10
CA LYS A 97 3.08 2.30 25.16
C LYS A 97 2.90 3.79 25.41
N ALA A 98 2.76 4.60 24.35
CA ALA A 98 2.48 6.03 24.47
C ALA A 98 1.15 6.33 25.19
N ARG A 99 0.21 5.37 25.20
CA ARG A 99 -1.09 5.45 25.92
C ARG A 99 -1.07 4.76 27.28
N GLY A 100 0.08 4.26 27.74
CA GLY A 100 0.20 3.51 29.00
C GLY A 100 -0.46 2.13 28.97
N ALA A 101 -0.66 1.53 27.78
CA ALA A 101 -1.26 0.22 27.61
C ALA A 101 -0.22 -0.85 27.23
N GLU A 102 -0.38 -2.04 27.79
CA GLU A 102 0.47 -3.19 27.47
C GLU A 102 0.02 -3.91 26.19
N MET A 103 0.93 -4.68 25.57
CA MET A 103 0.62 -5.54 24.42
C MET A 103 -0.09 -6.81 24.91
N PRO A 104 -1.32 -7.11 24.40
CA PRO A 104 -1.94 -8.41 24.66
C PRO A 104 -1.11 -9.53 24.03
N GLU A 105 -0.96 -10.64 24.75
CA GLU A 105 -0.19 -11.81 24.29
C GLU A 105 -0.74 -12.38 22.96
N SER A 106 -2.06 -12.29 22.75
CA SER A 106 -2.71 -12.74 21.51
C SER A 106 -2.21 -12.02 20.25
N PHE A 107 -1.72 -10.78 20.35
CA PHE A 107 -1.26 -10.01 19.20
C PHE A 107 0.02 -10.56 18.54
N PHE A 108 0.77 -11.39 19.28
CA PHE A 108 1.97 -12.05 18.73
C PHE A 108 1.65 -13.26 17.84
N GLY A 109 0.43 -13.80 17.93
CA GLY A 109 0.01 -14.98 17.16
C GLY A 109 -1.20 -14.76 16.25
N ASP A 110 -1.95 -13.67 16.44
CA ASP A 110 -3.19 -13.38 15.70
C ASP A 110 -3.14 -11.94 15.16
N PRO A 111 -2.95 -11.76 13.85
CA PRO A 111 -2.77 -10.43 13.29
C PRO A 111 -4.04 -9.58 13.42
N LEU A 112 -3.87 -8.32 13.82
CA LEU A 112 -4.93 -7.34 13.75
C LEU A 112 -5.14 -6.96 12.28
N MET A 113 -6.41 -6.95 11.84
CA MET A 113 -6.80 -6.51 10.51
C MET A 113 -8.11 -5.74 10.57
N TYR A 114 -8.28 -4.75 9.69
CA TYR A 114 -9.55 -4.07 9.48
C TYR A 114 -9.95 -4.12 8.01
N GLN A 115 -11.24 -3.90 7.72
CA GLN A 115 -11.75 -3.74 6.36
C GLN A 115 -11.94 -2.26 6.07
N GLY A 116 -11.19 -1.74 5.08
CA GLY A 116 -11.27 -0.37 4.61
C GLY A 116 -12.26 -0.19 3.45
N GLY A 117 -12.54 1.06 3.10
CA GLY A 117 -13.25 1.39 1.87
C GLY A 117 -12.46 0.89 0.66
N SER A 118 -13.14 0.20 -0.27
CA SER A 118 -12.49 -0.46 -1.40
C SER A 118 -13.06 -0.08 -2.76
N ASP A 119 -13.98 0.86 -2.78
CA ASP A 119 -14.76 1.24 -3.96
C ASP A 119 -14.26 2.49 -4.67
N ASP A 120 -13.31 3.23 -4.06
CA ASP A 120 -12.80 4.51 -4.59
C ASP A 120 -11.39 4.80 -4.04
N PHE A 121 -10.37 4.16 -4.62
CA PHE A 121 -8.98 4.40 -4.26
C PHE A 121 -8.41 5.63 -4.96
N LEU A 122 -7.54 6.36 -4.28
CA LEU A 122 -6.80 7.47 -4.85
C LEU A 122 -5.61 6.97 -5.70
N GLY A 123 -5.39 7.63 -6.81
CA GLY A 123 -4.17 7.46 -7.62
C GLY A 123 -2.94 8.09 -6.92
N PRO A 124 -1.75 7.83 -7.45
CA PRO A 124 -0.49 8.22 -6.80
C PRO A 124 -0.31 9.73 -6.64
N CYS A 125 -0.93 10.52 -7.52
CA CYS A 125 -0.81 11.99 -7.56
C CYS A 125 -2.16 12.69 -7.34
N ASP A 126 -3.22 11.94 -7.05
CA ASP A 126 -4.52 12.55 -6.74
C ASP A 126 -4.41 13.29 -5.40
N PRO A 127 -4.98 14.51 -5.26
CA PRO A 127 -4.96 15.21 -3.99
C PRO A 127 -5.73 14.43 -2.92
N ALA A 128 -5.22 14.47 -1.69
CA ALA A 128 -5.94 13.95 -0.53
C ALA A 128 -6.77 15.06 0.09
N THR A 129 -8.10 14.99 -0.06
CA THR A 129 -9.02 16.05 0.35
C THR A 129 -9.72 15.73 1.66
N PHE A 130 -9.74 16.68 2.59
CA PHE A 130 -10.36 16.55 3.91
C PHE A 130 -11.16 17.81 4.25
N ALA A 131 -12.29 17.64 4.94
CA ALA A 131 -13.13 18.77 5.31
C ALA A 131 -12.64 19.51 6.56
N ASP A 132 -11.85 18.87 7.42
CA ASP A 132 -11.37 19.48 8.67
C ASP A 132 -10.00 18.94 9.08
N PRO A 133 -8.94 19.77 9.12
CA PRO A 133 -7.61 19.34 9.56
C PRO A 133 -7.56 18.96 11.04
N ALA A 134 -8.54 19.39 11.84
CA ALA A 134 -8.66 19.02 13.25
C ALA A 134 -8.94 17.52 13.45
N TRP A 135 -9.32 16.80 12.42
CA TRP A 135 -9.44 15.33 12.48
C TRP A 135 -8.10 14.60 12.66
N GLY A 136 -6.97 15.33 12.53
CA GLY A 136 -5.63 14.79 12.74
C GLY A 136 -5.15 13.99 11.53
N ILE A 137 -4.96 14.67 10.41
CA ILE A 137 -4.58 14.06 9.11
C ILE A 137 -3.16 13.51 9.20
N ASP A 138 -3.03 12.21 8.98
CA ASP A 138 -1.78 11.48 9.01
C ASP A 138 -1.65 10.56 7.80
N PHE A 139 -0.44 10.43 7.27
CA PHE A 139 -0.12 9.41 6.26
C PHE A 139 0.33 8.11 6.92
N GLU A 140 0.19 7.00 6.22
CA GLU A 140 0.76 5.70 6.59
C GLU A 140 1.45 5.08 5.37
N GLY A 141 2.79 5.05 5.42
CA GLY A 141 3.58 4.38 4.38
C GLY A 141 3.61 2.87 4.58
N GLU A 142 3.15 2.14 3.56
CA GLU A 142 2.91 0.70 3.62
C GLU A 142 3.27 -0.02 2.34
N VAL A 143 3.33 -1.35 2.43
CA VAL A 143 3.34 -2.27 1.30
C VAL A 143 1.98 -2.96 1.22
N ALA A 144 1.44 -3.14 0.03
CA ALA A 144 0.22 -3.89 -0.19
C ALA A 144 0.38 -4.91 -1.33
N VAL A 145 -0.44 -5.95 -1.28
CA VAL A 145 -0.50 -6.97 -2.35
C VAL A 145 -1.90 -7.08 -2.92
N ILE A 146 -1.97 -7.45 -4.21
CA ILE A 146 -3.24 -7.82 -4.87
C ILE A 146 -3.22 -9.33 -5.08
N THR A 147 -4.31 -10.01 -4.70
CA THR A 147 -4.42 -11.45 -4.77
C THR A 147 -5.17 -11.93 -6.01
N GLY A 148 -4.87 -13.15 -6.45
CA GLY A 148 -5.80 -14.01 -7.20
C GLY A 148 -6.82 -14.63 -6.26
N ASP A 149 -7.54 -15.66 -6.74
CA ASP A 149 -8.41 -16.44 -5.87
C ASP A 149 -7.60 -17.24 -4.85
N VAL A 150 -8.03 -17.16 -3.58
CA VAL A 150 -7.47 -17.95 -2.47
C VAL A 150 -8.62 -18.67 -1.78
N ALA A 151 -8.50 -19.99 -1.64
CA ALA A 151 -9.53 -20.81 -1.04
C ALA A 151 -9.63 -20.60 0.48
N MET A 152 -10.82 -20.75 1.03
CA MET A 152 -11.05 -20.72 2.47
C MET A 152 -10.24 -21.84 3.17
N GLY A 153 -9.60 -21.47 4.29
CA GLY A 153 -8.91 -22.42 5.17
C GLY A 153 -7.54 -22.89 4.71
N VAL A 154 -6.95 -22.25 3.71
CA VAL A 154 -5.58 -22.58 3.24
C VAL A 154 -4.52 -22.20 4.28
N SER A 155 -3.36 -22.86 4.22
CA SER A 155 -2.19 -22.50 5.03
C SER A 155 -1.58 -21.16 4.56
N PRO A 156 -0.75 -20.49 5.40
CA PRO A 156 -0.03 -19.27 5.00
C PRO A 156 0.83 -19.47 3.75
N GLU A 157 1.46 -20.62 3.58
CA GLU A 157 2.30 -20.95 2.41
C GLU A 157 1.44 -21.01 1.13
N GLN A 158 0.30 -21.69 1.20
CA GLN A 158 -0.66 -21.77 0.10
C GLN A 158 -1.28 -20.40 -0.20
N ALA A 159 -1.59 -19.61 0.82
CA ALA A 159 -2.13 -18.26 0.67
C ALA A 159 -1.13 -17.33 -0.04
N LEU A 160 0.16 -17.48 0.24
CA LEU A 160 1.22 -16.70 -0.39
C LEU A 160 1.32 -16.94 -1.90
N GLU A 161 1.03 -18.16 -2.37
CA GLU A 161 0.93 -18.47 -3.80
C GLU A 161 -0.17 -17.68 -4.51
N GLY A 162 -1.13 -17.14 -3.75
CA GLY A 162 -2.20 -16.29 -4.26
C GLY A 162 -1.76 -14.87 -4.60
N VAL A 163 -0.60 -14.40 -4.17
CA VAL A 163 -0.11 -13.04 -4.47
C VAL A 163 0.18 -12.91 -5.96
N ARG A 164 -0.43 -11.92 -6.61
CA ARG A 164 -0.24 -11.61 -8.03
C ARG A 164 0.62 -10.37 -8.23
N LEU A 165 0.34 -9.32 -7.47
CA LEU A 165 1.00 -8.03 -7.60
C LEU A 165 1.35 -7.48 -6.22
N VAL A 166 2.40 -6.66 -6.17
CA VAL A 166 2.87 -5.92 -5.00
C VAL A 166 2.89 -4.43 -5.36
N MET A 167 2.52 -3.56 -4.44
CA MET A 167 2.48 -2.10 -4.62
C MET A 167 2.72 -1.38 -3.28
N LEU A 168 2.92 -0.07 -3.31
CA LEU A 168 2.94 0.76 -2.10
C LEU A 168 1.54 1.30 -1.82
N ALA A 169 1.28 1.56 -0.54
CA ALA A 169 0.06 2.24 -0.10
C ALA A 169 0.38 3.44 0.80
N ASN A 170 -0.51 4.42 0.77
CA ASN A 170 -0.65 5.47 1.75
C ASN A 170 -2.05 5.32 2.36
N ASP A 171 -2.12 4.67 3.51
CA ASP A 171 -3.40 4.41 4.20
C ASP A 171 -3.77 5.60 5.08
N TRP A 172 -4.25 6.65 4.45
CA TRP A 172 -4.62 7.89 5.12
C TRP A 172 -5.43 7.65 6.38
N SER A 173 -5.07 8.34 7.45
CA SER A 173 -5.68 8.17 8.77
C SER A 173 -6.08 9.51 9.37
N LEU A 174 -7.26 9.54 10.00
CA LEU A 174 -7.78 10.68 10.72
C LEU A 174 -7.71 10.37 12.22
N ARG A 175 -6.53 10.62 12.82
CA ARG A 175 -6.13 10.10 14.14
C ARG A 175 -7.06 10.50 15.28
N ASN A 176 -7.64 11.70 15.21
CA ASN A 176 -8.51 12.22 16.26
C ASN A 176 -9.93 11.60 16.23
N LEU A 177 -10.32 10.95 15.13
CA LEU A 177 -11.58 10.22 15.03
C LEU A 177 -11.48 8.77 15.56
N ILE A 178 -10.28 8.18 15.55
CA ILE A 178 -10.04 6.79 15.92
C ILE A 178 -10.54 6.39 17.32
N PRO A 179 -10.29 7.17 18.41
CA PRO A 179 -10.71 6.76 19.76
C PRO A 179 -12.21 6.56 19.89
N ALA A 180 -13.01 7.45 19.26
CA ALA A 180 -14.46 7.36 19.30
C ALA A 180 -15.00 6.15 18.52
N GLU A 181 -14.34 5.77 17.42
CA GLU A 181 -14.72 4.59 16.63
C GLU A 181 -14.34 3.29 17.33
N LEU A 182 -13.11 3.19 17.85
CA LEU A 182 -12.68 2.02 18.61
C LEU A 182 -13.54 1.77 19.86
N GLY A 183 -13.98 2.86 20.52
CA GLY A 183 -14.89 2.79 21.67
C GLY A 183 -16.24 2.14 21.35
N LYS A 184 -16.66 2.13 20.06
CA LYS A 184 -17.89 1.45 19.61
C LYS A 184 -17.70 -0.05 19.34
N GLY A 185 -16.46 -0.54 19.23
CA GLY A 185 -16.15 -1.97 19.10
C GLY A 185 -16.29 -2.56 17.69
N PHE A 186 -16.61 -1.76 16.67
CA PHE A 186 -16.78 -2.22 15.27
C PHE A 186 -15.58 -1.96 14.36
N GLY A 187 -14.56 -1.25 14.84
CA GLY A 187 -13.38 -0.90 14.06
C GLY A 187 -13.49 0.46 13.37
N PHE A 188 -12.62 0.67 12.38
CA PHE A 188 -12.50 1.94 11.67
C PHE A 188 -13.54 2.08 10.56
N LEU A 189 -14.06 3.30 10.37
CA LEU A 189 -14.91 3.68 9.26
C LEU A 189 -14.56 5.10 8.78
N GLN A 190 -14.93 6.13 9.55
CA GLN A 190 -14.67 7.54 9.19
C GLN A 190 -13.19 7.92 9.35
N SER A 191 -12.48 7.26 10.26
CA SER A 191 -11.06 7.52 10.51
C SER A 191 -10.11 6.97 9.45
N LYS A 192 -10.61 6.15 8.52
CA LYS A 192 -9.88 5.60 7.39
C LYS A 192 -10.56 6.00 6.08
N PRO A 193 -10.23 7.19 5.54
CA PRO A 193 -10.73 7.65 4.24
C PRO A 193 -10.11 6.84 3.09
N ALA A 194 -10.28 7.28 1.86
CA ALA A 194 -9.76 6.59 0.68
C ALA A 194 -8.23 6.43 0.73
N THR A 195 -7.76 5.19 0.62
CA THR A 195 -6.34 4.82 0.54
C THR A 195 -5.79 5.17 -0.84
N ALA A 196 -4.54 5.64 -0.91
CA ALA A 196 -3.82 5.87 -2.15
C ALA A 196 -2.79 4.77 -2.42
N PHE A 197 -2.53 4.50 -3.70
CA PHE A 197 -1.56 3.48 -4.10
C PHE A 197 -0.53 4.03 -5.09
N SER A 198 0.65 3.37 -5.15
CA SER A 198 1.69 3.69 -6.13
C SER A 198 1.20 3.57 -7.56
N PRO A 199 1.83 4.29 -8.52
CA PRO A 199 1.38 4.28 -9.93
C PRO A 199 1.47 2.91 -10.57
N VAL A 200 2.40 2.06 -10.14
CA VAL A 200 2.52 0.70 -10.65
C VAL A 200 2.44 -0.33 -9.55
N ALA A 201 1.82 -1.46 -9.88
CA ALA A 201 1.93 -2.71 -9.16
C ALA A 201 2.86 -3.66 -9.94
N VAL A 202 3.68 -4.43 -9.24
CA VAL A 202 4.68 -5.30 -9.86
C VAL A 202 4.44 -6.75 -9.48
N THR A 203 4.73 -7.67 -10.40
CA THR A 203 4.73 -9.09 -10.06
C THR A 203 5.89 -9.43 -9.11
N PRO A 204 5.76 -10.41 -8.21
CA PRO A 204 6.83 -10.77 -7.25
C PRO A 204 8.19 -11.03 -7.88
N ASP A 205 8.23 -11.63 -9.09
CA ASP A 205 9.48 -11.88 -9.84
C ASP A 205 10.22 -10.59 -10.24
N GLU A 206 9.51 -9.48 -10.43
CA GLU A 206 10.12 -8.17 -10.72
C GLU A 206 10.94 -7.63 -9.53
N LEU A 207 10.58 -8.03 -8.31
CA LEU A 207 11.32 -7.70 -7.09
C LEU A 207 12.58 -8.56 -6.92
N GLY A 208 12.66 -9.74 -7.58
CA GLY A 208 13.79 -10.64 -7.48
C GLY A 208 14.09 -11.04 -6.04
N GLU A 209 15.37 -10.99 -5.64
CA GLU A 209 15.83 -11.38 -4.31
C GLU A 209 15.28 -10.50 -3.18
N THR A 210 14.73 -9.31 -3.49
CA THR A 210 14.12 -8.45 -2.48
C THR A 210 12.70 -8.88 -2.09
N TRP A 211 12.10 -9.84 -2.80
CA TRP A 211 10.88 -10.55 -2.39
C TRP A 211 11.27 -11.88 -1.80
N ASP A 212 11.28 -11.99 -0.50
CA ASP A 212 11.60 -13.23 0.19
C ASP A 212 10.64 -13.49 1.36
N GLY A 213 10.22 -14.74 1.49
CA GLY A 213 9.35 -15.19 2.58
C GLY A 213 8.02 -14.41 2.69
N GLY A 214 7.51 -13.88 1.58
CA GLY A 214 6.28 -13.08 1.56
C GLY A 214 6.45 -11.68 2.15
N ARG A 215 7.66 -11.09 2.04
CA ARG A 215 8.04 -9.75 2.49
C ARG A 215 8.84 -9.03 1.42
N VAL A 216 8.80 -7.69 1.45
CA VAL A 216 9.65 -6.86 0.58
C VAL A 216 10.84 -6.35 1.40
N HIS A 217 12.05 -6.77 1.06
CA HIS A 217 13.28 -6.39 1.75
C HIS A 217 13.93 -5.15 1.12
N LEU A 218 13.22 -4.03 1.18
CA LEU A 218 13.67 -2.72 0.71
C LEU A 218 13.25 -1.63 1.72
N PRO A 219 13.99 -0.51 1.79
CA PRO A 219 13.60 0.62 2.61
C PRO A 219 12.45 1.40 1.97
N LEU A 220 11.38 1.61 2.73
CA LEU A 220 10.29 2.50 2.40
C LEU A 220 10.67 3.93 2.81
N GLN A 221 10.77 4.83 1.84
CA GLN A 221 11.17 6.22 2.09
C GLN A 221 9.93 7.10 2.15
N CYS A 222 9.78 7.82 3.27
CA CYS A 222 8.77 8.84 3.46
C CYS A 222 9.43 10.23 3.49
N THR A 223 8.89 11.17 2.69
CA THR A 223 9.38 12.55 2.59
C THR A 223 8.18 13.49 2.76
N TRP A 224 8.18 14.24 3.86
CA TRP A 224 7.12 15.20 4.18
C TRP A 224 7.63 16.63 3.96
N ASN A 225 6.93 17.40 3.13
CA ASN A 225 7.32 18.76 2.73
C ASN A 225 8.78 18.87 2.28
N GLY A 226 9.21 17.93 1.44
CA GLY A 226 10.58 17.88 0.91
C GLY A 226 11.64 17.40 1.90
N ARG A 227 11.28 17.15 3.17
CA ARG A 227 12.18 16.61 4.20
C ARG A 227 11.96 15.10 4.34
N LYS A 228 13.02 14.31 4.17
CA LYS A 228 12.99 12.86 4.47
C LYS A 228 12.72 12.66 5.97
N VAL A 229 11.63 11.96 6.30
CA VAL A 229 11.22 11.67 7.68
C VAL A 229 11.41 10.22 8.06
N GLY A 230 11.49 9.32 7.08
CA GLY A 230 11.75 7.90 7.33
C GLY A 230 12.36 7.18 6.14
N ALA A 231 13.03 6.09 6.44
CA ALA A 231 13.50 5.07 5.50
C ALA A 231 13.48 3.71 6.22
N CYS A 232 12.28 3.29 6.58
CA CYS A 232 12.06 2.07 7.35
C CYS A 232 12.16 0.84 6.44
N ASP A 233 12.93 -0.18 6.84
CA ASP A 233 13.03 -1.45 6.11
C ASP A 233 11.72 -2.23 6.22
N ALA A 234 11.11 -2.56 5.09
CA ALA A 234 9.80 -3.20 5.07
C ALA A 234 9.84 -4.72 5.32
N GLY A 235 11.00 -5.37 5.20
CA GLY A 235 11.12 -6.82 5.35
C GLY A 235 11.43 -7.30 6.77
N PRO A 236 12.56 -6.89 7.40
CA PRO A 236 13.14 -7.58 8.56
C PRO A 236 12.25 -7.64 9.80
N GLU A 237 11.46 -6.58 10.04
CA GLU A 237 10.62 -6.47 11.24
C GLU A 237 9.12 -6.65 10.96
N MET A 238 8.76 -7.09 9.75
CA MET A 238 7.40 -7.50 9.42
C MET A 238 7.11 -8.84 10.12
N THR A 239 6.39 -8.79 11.24
CA THR A 239 6.09 -9.97 12.06
C THR A 239 5.23 -10.99 11.31
N PHE A 240 4.15 -10.52 10.69
CA PHE A 240 3.25 -11.34 9.88
C PHE A 240 3.52 -11.09 8.39
N HIS A 241 4.05 -12.07 7.67
CA HIS A 241 4.22 -11.96 6.22
C HIS A 241 2.88 -12.05 5.48
N PHE A 242 2.84 -11.63 4.22
CA PHE A 242 1.59 -11.54 3.45
C PHE A 242 0.82 -12.86 3.38
N GLY A 243 1.48 -14.01 3.32
CA GLY A 243 0.80 -15.30 3.36
C GLY A 243 0.00 -15.51 4.66
N GLN A 244 0.52 -15.06 5.80
CA GLN A 244 -0.19 -15.14 7.08
C GLN A 244 -1.40 -14.18 7.13
N LEU A 245 -1.25 -12.95 6.62
CA LEU A 245 -2.35 -11.98 6.55
C LEU A 245 -3.48 -12.49 5.63
N ILE A 246 -3.12 -13.02 4.45
CA ILE A 246 -4.10 -13.58 3.50
C ILE A 246 -4.77 -14.83 4.08
N ALA A 247 -4.03 -15.74 4.72
CA ALA A 247 -4.59 -16.92 5.37
C ALA A 247 -5.53 -16.55 6.52
N HIS A 248 -5.19 -15.51 7.30
CA HIS A 248 -6.07 -14.97 8.34
C HIS A 248 -7.39 -14.46 7.73
N LEU A 249 -7.33 -13.68 6.65
CA LEU A 249 -8.50 -13.21 5.91
C LEU A 249 -9.32 -14.37 5.32
N ALA A 250 -8.65 -15.42 4.83
CA ALA A 250 -9.25 -16.61 4.22
C ALA A 250 -9.76 -17.64 5.25
N LYS A 251 -9.63 -17.39 6.55
CA LYS A 251 -10.00 -18.37 7.61
C LYS A 251 -11.45 -18.84 7.52
N THR A 252 -12.38 -17.94 7.17
CA THR A 252 -13.83 -18.19 7.17
C THR A 252 -14.52 -17.91 5.84
N ARG A 253 -13.77 -17.53 4.80
CA ARG A 253 -14.31 -17.17 3.47
C ARG A 253 -13.25 -17.39 2.39
N ASN A 254 -13.69 -17.54 1.14
CA ASN A 254 -12.78 -17.42 0.00
C ASN A 254 -12.38 -15.95 -0.18
N VAL A 255 -11.12 -15.70 -0.52
CA VAL A 255 -10.61 -14.40 -0.97
C VAL A 255 -10.62 -14.41 -2.49
N ARG A 256 -11.27 -13.42 -3.11
CA ARG A 256 -11.43 -13.38 -4.56
C ARG A 256 -10.32 -12.58 -5.23
N ALA A 257 -10.02 -12.97 -6.47
CA ALA A 257 -9.08 -12.26 -7.33
C ALA A 257 -9.43 -10.76 -7.38
N GLY A 258 -8.44 -9.89 -7.15
CA GLY A 258 -8.69 -8.45 -6.99
C GLY A 258 -8.98 -8.02 -5.54
N SER A 259 -8.69 -8.87 -4.55
CA SER A 259 -8.62 -8.42 -3.15
C SER A 259 -7.26 -7.77 -2.89
N VAL A 260 -7.26 -6.68 -2.13
CA VAL A 260 -6.05 -5.96 -1.70
C VAL A 260 -5.82 -6.24 -0.22
N VAL A 261 -4.56 -6.56 0.13
CA VAL A 261 -4.15 -6.82 1.52
C VAL A 261 -2.95 -5.94 1.84
N GLY A 262 -3.07 -5.09 2.86
CA GLY A 262 -2.01 -4.20 3.34
C GLY A 262 -1.19 -4.79 4.47
N SER A 263 0.02 -4.30 4.61
CA SER A 263 0.95 -4.69 5.66
C SER A 263 0.71 -3.95 6.98
N GLY A 264 -0.04 -2.86 6.95
CA GLY A 264 0.04 -1.85 7.99
C GLY A 264 1.30 -0.99 7.86
N THR A 265 1.34 0.09 8.62
CA THR A 265 2.45 1.05 8.62
C THR A 265 3.79 0.36 8.84
N VAL A 266 4.73 0.54 7.90
CA VAL A 266 6.09 0.00 8.03
C VAL A 266 6.81 0.65 9.20
N SER A 267 7.34 -0.15 10.10
CA SER A 267 7.96 0.32 11.34
C SER A 267 9.19 -0.49 11.70
N ASN A 268 10.20 0.18 12.25
CA ASN A 268 11.40 -0.46 12.78
C ASN A 268 11.68 -0.06 14.23
N LYS A 269 12.29 -0.97 14.98
CA LYS A 269 12.74 -0.71 16.36
C LYS A 269 13.87 0.32 16.44
N ASP A 270 14.67 0.43 15.39
CA ASP A 270 15.72 1.43 15.27
C ASP A 270 15.11 2.79 14.83
N TRP A 271 14.88 3.66 15.78
CA TRP A 271 14.30 5.00 15.55
C TRP A 271 15.20 5.92 14.68
N ALA A 272 16.49 5.57 14.50
CA ALA A 272 17.35 6.31 13.58
C ALA A 272 16.94 6.17 12.12
N LYS A 273 16.14 5.15 11.78
CA LYS A 273 15.53 4.98 10.45
C LYS A 273 14.35 5.93 10.19
N GLY A 274 13.90 6.67 11.21
CA GLY A 274 12.74 7.53 11.16
C GLY A 274 11.43 6.75 11.28
N TRP A 275 10.39 7.23 10.60
CA TRP A 275 9.04 6.74 10.76
C TRP A 275 8.26 6.81 9.43
N SER A 276 7.23 5.99 9.32
CA SER A 276 6.36 5.93 8.14
C SER A 276 4.94 6.46 8.40
N CYS A 277 4.69 7.02 9.59
CA CYS A 277 3.50 7.82 9.92
C CYS A 277 3.81 8.82 11.05
N ILE A 278 3.07 9.91 11.13
CA ILE A 278 3.24 10.94 12.17
C ILE A 278 2.87 10.40 13.56
N ALA A 279 1.87 9.52 13.63
CA ALA A 279 1.45 8.93 14.91
C ALA A 279 2.57 8.19 15.62
N GLU A 280 3.48 7.54 14.87
CA GLU A 280 4.65 6.86 15.44
C GLU A 280 5.66 7.85 16.01
N GLN A 281 6.00 8.91 15.28
CA GLN A 281 6.84 9.99 15.78
C GLN A 281 6.27 10.61 17.06
N ARG A 282 4.97 10.88 17.08
CA ARG A 282 4.28 11.42 18.24
C ARG A 282 4.30 10.45 19.44
N ALA A 283 4.21 9.14 19.17
CA ALA A 283 4.34 8.12 20.22
C ALA A 283 5.74 8.11 20.82
N ILE A 284 6.78 8.18 19.99
CA ILE A 284 8.18 8.28 20.43
C ILE A 284 8.38 9.54 21.30
N GLU A 285 7.94 10.69 20.82
CA GLU A 285 8.02 11.96 21.57
C GLU A 285 7.30 11.88 22.93
N THR A 286 6.13 11.24 22.97
CA THR A 286 5.38 11.05 24.23
C THR A 286 6.15 10.15 25.20
N ILE A 287 6.78 9.08 24.71
CA ILE A 287 7.58 8.18 25.54
C ILE A 287 8.83 8.88 26.08
N GLU A 288 9.50 9.71 25.27
CA GLU A 288 10.75 10.39 25.66
C GLU A 288 10.52 11.66 26.48
N HIS A 289 9.45 12.41 26.19
CA HIS A 289 9.27 13.77 26.71
C HIS A 289 7.94 13.98 27.46
N GLY A 290 7.07 12.97 27.49
CA GLY A 290 5.76 13.05 28.16
C GLY A 290 4.63 13.62 27.32
N GLU A 291 4.93 14.31 26.22
CA GLU A 291 3.93 14.89 25.30
C GLU A 291 4.44 14.92 23.85
N PRO A 292 3.55 14.83 22.85
CA PRO A 292 3.92 14.95 21.46
C PRO A 292 4.15 16.42 21.08
N LYS A 293 5.19 16.65 20.24
CA LYS A 293 5.53 18.00 19.71
C LYS A 293 5.18 18.14 18.23
N THR A 294 5.28 17.05 17.47
CA THR A 294 4.97 17.04 16.04
C THR A 294 3.47 17.16 15.82
N GLY A 295 3.04 18.15 15.03
CA GLY A 295 1.65 18.32 14.61
C GLY A 295 1.28 17.30 13.52
N PHE A 296 -0.03 17.07 13.31
CA PHE A 296 -0.54 16.38 12.14
C PHE A 296 -0.50 17.28 10.90
N MET A 297 -0.65 16.67 9.71
CA MET A 297 -0.64 17.40 8.44
C MET A 297 -1.73 18.46 8.36
N GLN A 298 -1.43 19.53 7.61
CA GLN A 298 -2.31 20.65 7.34
C GLN A 298 -2.55 20.79 5.83
N TYR A 299 -3.53 21.56 5.43
CA TYR A 299 -3.75 21.91 4.03
C TYR A 299 -2.49 22.54 3.43
N GLY A 300 -2.12 22.07 2.24
CA GLY A 300 -0.90 22.46 1.54
C GLY A 300 0.30 21.54 1.80
N ASP A 301 0.27 20.70 2.85
CA ASP A 301 1.34 19.73 3.10
C ASP A 301 1.41 18.69 2.00
N VAL A 302 2.62 18.23 1.69
CA VAL A 302 2.91 17.21 0.66
C VAL A 302 3.61 16.03 1.29
N ILE A 303 3.13 14.83 1.00
CA ILE A 303 3.78 13.56 1.34
C ILE A 303 4.22 12.84 0.08
N ARG A 304 5.46 12.35 0.08
CA ARG A 304 6.00 11.46 -0.93
C ARG A 304 6.44 10.14 -0.29
N ILE A 305 5.91 9.03 -0.82
CA ILE A 305 6.23 7.67 -0.38
C ILE A 305 6.81 6.92 -1.58
N GLU A 306 8.02 6.37 -1.44
CA GLU A 306 8.75 5.72 -2.52
C GLU A 306 9.65 4.60 -2.00
N MET A 307 9.87 3.59 -2.83
CA MET A 307 10.79 2.49 -2.57
C MET A 307 11.75 2.33 -3.74
N LYS A 308 13.05 2.31 -3.46
CA LYS A 308 14.10 2.25 -4.48
C LYS A 308 14.96 1.01 -4.31
N ARG A 309 15.38 0.46 -5.45
CA ARG A 309 16.46 -0.52 -5.57
C ARG A 309 17.51 0.05 -6.51
N ASP A 310 18.77 0.10 -6.09
CA ASP A 310 19.89 0.65 -6.87
C ASP A 310 19.61 2.07 -7.41
N ASN A 311 19.02 2.93 -6.57
CA ASN A 311 18.58 4.29 -6.88
C ASN A 311 17.47 4.40 -7.93
N GLN A 312 16.90 3.29 -8.41
CA GLN A 312 15.75 3.30 -9.32
C GLN A 312 14.47 3.00 -8.54
N SER A 313 13.40 3.76 -8.82
CA SER A 313 12.09 3.52 -8.23
C SER A 313 11.53 2.19 -8.71
N VAL A 314 11.04 1.39 -7.76
CA VAL A 314 10.45 0.08 -8.08
C VAL A 314 8.99 0.23 -8.48
N PHE A 315 8.23 1.01 -7.70
CA PHE A 315 6.78 1.14 -7.84
C PHE A 315 6.34 2.50 -8.41
N GLY A 316 7.27 3.42 -8.66
CA GLY A 316 6.97 4.84 -8.74
C GLY A 316 6.70 5.42 -7.34
N ALA A 317 6.43 6.71 -7.27
CA ALA A 317 6.12 7.36 -6.01
C ALA A 317 4.62 7.63 -5.87
N ILE A 318 4.11 7.53 -4.64
CA ILE A 318 2.92 8.24 -4.21
C ILE A 318 3.39 9.64 -3.84
N GLU A 319 2.82 10.68 -4.45
CA GLU A 319 3.14 12.06 -4.12
C GLU A 319 1.85 12.88 -4.10
N GLN A 320 1.34 13.16 -2.91
CA GLN A 320 0.02 13.73 -2.70
C GLN A 320 0.09 15.00 -1.87
N GLN A 321 -0.72 15.97 -2.24
CA GLN A 321 -0.95 17.17 -1.45
C GLN A 321 -2.26 17.06 -0.67
N VAL A 322 -2.23 17.49 0.58
CA VAL A 322 -3.42 17.63 1.43
C VAL A 322 -4.15 18.91 1.04
N LEU A 323 -5.43 18.80 0.67
CA LEU A 323 -6.27 19.93 0.29
C LEU A 323 -7.56 19.97 1.11
N GLU A 324 -8.17 21.14 1.17
CA GLU A 324 -9.53 21.31 1.69
C GLU A 324 -10.54 20.72 0.71
N CYS A 325 -11.53 20.00 1.24
CA CYS A 325 -12.66 19.51 0.45
C CYS A 325 -13.60 20.70 0.16
N GLU A 326 -13.87 20.96 -1.12
CA GLU A 326 -14.81 22.00 -1.56
C GLU A 326 -16.28 21.65 -1.20
#